data_19def81cae39e1b3a1c220a455ef0bef
#
_entry.id   19def81cae39e1b3a1c220a455ef0bef
#
_cell.length_a   1.000
_cell.length_b   1.000
_cell.length_c   1.000
_cell.angle_alpha   90.00
_cell.angle_beta   90.00
_cell.angle_gamma   90.00
#
_symmetry.space_group_name_H-M   'P 1'
#
loop_
_entity.id
_entity.type
_entity.pdbx_description
1 polymer ?
#
loop_
_entity_poly.entity_id
_entity_poly.type
_entity_poly.pdbx_seq_one_letter_code
_entity_poly.pdbx_strand_id
1 'polypeptide(L)'
;MYKVFVNDKPLFLTNQVQKETDFKLFLLESVDIKKLIVKIFQNKIQKAFLYHPDEKIIMKTLRAKLPVEKAGGGLVYNKDGDVLFIFRNGKWDLPKGGMEKTEIIEETAIREVEEETGVTGLVITEKLQRTYHIFKRNGRYKLKITQWFEMRTKYEGTPQGQADEGIERVEWVNPKDIKFLLENSYENIKLLFETELVNNSI
;
A
#
# COMPACT_ATOMS: atom_id res chain seq x y z
N MET A 1 14.64 7.08 -3.64
CA MET A 1 14.30 5.74 -4.20
C MET A 1 12.87 5.39 -3.85
N TYR A 2 12.06 4.88 -4.81
CA TYR A 2 10.70 4.41 -4.55
C TYR A 2 10.63 2.89 -4.66
N LYS A 3 9.85 2.25 -3.79
CA LYS A 3 9.55 0.81 -3.82
C LYS A 3 8.10 0.63 -4.26
N VAL A 4 7.92 0.03 -5.42
CA VAL A 4 6.60 -0.26 -6.02
C VAL A 4 6.42 -1.76 -6.03
N PHE A 5 5.27 -2.26 -5.59
CA PHE A 5 5.02 -3.69 -5.58
C PHE A 5 4.20 -4.13 -6.79
N VAL A 6 4.59 -5.25 -7.37
CA VAL A 6 3.87 -5.93 -8.43
C VAL A 6 3.61 -7.35 -7.94
N ASN A 7 2.38 -7.64 -7.46
CA ASN A 7 2.06 -8.93 -6.85
C ASN A 7 3.09 -9.34 -5.78
N ASP A 8 3.28 -8.47 -4.78
CA ASP A 8 4.27 -8.61 -3.69
C ASP A 8 5.75 -8.63 -4.09
N LYS A 9 6.07 -8.51 -5.38
CA LYS A 9 7.46 -8.43 -5.84
C LYS A 9 7.91 -7.00 -5.99
N PRO A 10 9.09 -6.64 -5.47
CA PRO A 10 9.56 -5.28 -5.49
C PRO A 10 10.07 -4.86 -6.87
N LEU A 11 9.58 -3.72 -7.33
CA LEU A 11 10.08 -2.94 -8.45
C LEU A 11 10.64 -1.63 -7.89
N PHE A 12 11.95 -1.49 -7.88
CA PHE A 12 12.62 -0.30 -7.35
C PHE A 12 12.79 0.76 -8.44
N LEU A 13 12.45 2.00 -8.12
CA LEU A 13 12.73 3.15 -8.95
C LEU A 13 13.86 3.96 -8.31
N THR A 14 14.94 4.18 -9.03
CA THR A 14 16.17 4.75 -8.48
C THR A 14 16.92 5.63 -9.47
N ASN A 15 17.65 6.60 -8.95
CA ASN A 15 18.63 7.39 -9.68
C ASN A 15 20.07 6.89 -9.45
N GLN A 16 20.25 5.79 -8.74
CA GLN A 16 21.55 5.18 -8.51
C GLN A 16 21.69 3.88 -9.29
N VAL A 17 22.83 3.73 -9.98
CA VAL A 17 23.16 2.48 -10.65
C VAL A 17 23.62 1.47 -9.58
N GLN A 18 22.88 0.40 -9.45
CA GLN A 18 23.23 -0.71 -8.54
C GLN A 18 24.27 -1.61 -9.23
N LYS A 19 25.33 -1.94 -8.50
CA LYS A 19 26.43 -2.79 -9.02
C LYS A 19 26.17 -4.29 -8.94
N GLU A 20 25.05 -4.72 -8.38
CA GLU A 20 24.81 -6.12 -8.08
C GLU A 20 24.08 -6.90 -9.18
N THR A 21 24.34 -8.19 -9.22
CA THR A 21 24.14 -9.09 -10.36
C THR A 21 22.85 -9.89 -10.36
N ASP A 22 22.09 -9.94 -9.24
CA ASP A 22 20.93 -10.84 -9.11
C ASP A 22 19.58 -10.23 -9.52
N PHE A 23 19.59 -9.01 -10.03
CA PHE A 23 18.38 -8.31 -10.45
C PHE A 23 18.52 -7.68 -11.83
N LYS A 24 17.39 -7.42 -12.48
CA LYS A 24 17.36 -6.80 -13.80
C LYS A 24 17.21 -5.29 -13.69
N LEU A 25 18.17 -4.56 -14.25
CA LEU A 25 18.16 -3.11 -14.40
C LEU A 25 17.60 -2.72 -15.77
N PHE A 26 16.65 -1.80 -15.78
CA PHE A 26 16.05 -1.24 -17.00
C PHE A 26 16.08 0.28 -16.93
N LEU A 27 16.24 0.93 -18.09
CA LEU A 27 16.05 2.37 -18.20
C LEU A 27 14.56 2.70 -18.15
N LEU A 28 14.14 3.53 -17.19
CA LEU A 28 12.72 3.86 -16.98
C LEU A 28 12.08 4.50 -18.22
N GLU A 29 12.81 5.32 -18.96
CA GLU A 29 12.29 6.01 -20.15
C GLU A 29 11.93 5.03 -21.27
N SER A 30 12.82 4.07 -21.57
CA SER A 30 12.72 3.19 -22.73
C SER A 30 12.03 1.85 -22.44
N VAL A 31 11.90 1.47 -21.16
CA VAL A 31 11.31 0.16 -20.80
C VAL A 31 9.85 0.06 -21.25
N ASP A 32 9.52 -1.08 -21.88
CA ASP A 32 8.13 -1.50 -22.03
C ASP A 32 7.61 -2.00 -20.67
N ILE A 33 7.02 -1.07 -19.92
CA ILE A 33 6.55 -1.33 -18.56
C ILE A 33 5.51 -2.45 -18.50
N LYS A 34 4.64 -2.58 -19.51
CA LYS A 34 3.61 -3.62 -19.56
C LYS A 34 4.24 -5.00 -19.72
N LYS A 35 5.22 -5.17 -20.62
CA LYS A 35 5.95 -6.42 -20.76
C LYS A 35 6.74 -6.78 -19.52
N LEU A 36 7.34 -5.79 -18.84
CA LEU A 36 8.05 -6.02 -17.58
C LEU A 36 7.10 -6.51 -16.49
N ILE A 37 5.96 -5.85 -16.30
CA ILE A 37 4.93 -6.25 -15.34
C ILE A 37 4.45 -7.68 -15.60
N VAL A 38 4.17 -8.05 -16.86
CA VAL A 38 3.78 -9.41 -17.23
C VAL A 38 4.83 -10.44 -16.81
N LYS A 39 6.13 -10.15 -17.04
CA LYS A 39 7.22 -11.06 -16.63
C LYS A 39 7.31 -11.21 -15.12
N ILE A 40 7.03 -10.15 -14.36
CA ILE A 40 6.97 -10.19 -12.89
C ILE A 40 5.78 -11.05 -12.43
N PHE A 41 4.58 -10.84 -13.00
CA PHE A 41 3.40 -11.66 -12.68
C PHE A 41 3.60 -13.14 -13.02
N GLN A 42 4.31 -13.44 -14.11
CA GLN A 42 4.65 -14.81 -14.51
C GLN A 42 5.80 -15.45 -13.71
N ASN A 43 6.26 -14.83 -12.63
CA ASN A 43 7.41 -15.30 -11.82
C ASN A 43 8.75 -15.40 -12.59
N LYS A 44 8.86 -14.81 -13.78
CA LYS A 44 10.09 -14.79 -14.58
C LYS A 44 11.11 -13.75 -14.08
N ILE A 45 10.63 -12.75 -13.32
CA ILE A 45 11.43 -11.70 -12.68
C ILE A 45 10.91 -11.56 -11.26
N GLN A 46 11.77 -11.76 -10.25
CA GLN A 46 11.43 -11.64 -8.84
C GLN A 46 11.67 -10.23 -8.31
N LYS A 47 12.66 -9.52 -8.88
CA LYS A 47 13.08 -8.18 -8.46
C LYS A 47 13.61 -7.44 -9.68
N ALA A 48 13.26 -6.16 -9.82
CA ALA A 48 13.77 -5.32 -10.90
C ALA A 48 14.03 -3.89 -10.42
N PHE A 49 14.95 -3.21 -11.13
CA PHE A 49 15.24 -1.79 -10.94
C PHE A 49 14.90 -1.03 -12.20
N LEU A 50 14.22 0.09 -12.04
CA LEU A 50 13.98 1.10 -13.06
C LEU A 50 14.84 2.31 -12.75
N TYR A 51 15.84 2.53 -13.57
CA TYR A 51 16.78 3.62 -13.43
C TYR A 51 16.36 4.85 -14.23
N HIS A 52 16.48 6.01 -13.61
CA HIS A 52 16.41 7.30 -14.25
C HIS A 52 17.39 8.27 -13.55
N PRO A 53 18.23 9.05 -14.28
CA PRO A 53 19.24 9.90 -13.67
C PRO A 53 18.65 11.04 -12.82
N ASP A 54 17.50 11.57 -13.22
CA ASP A 54 16.80 12.62 -12.47
C ASP A 54 15.76 12.04 -11.53
N GLU A 55 16.02 12.11 -10.22
CA GLU A 55 15.11 11.61 -9.18
C GLU A 55 13.77 12.35 -9.18
N LYS A 56 13.74 13.65 -9.52
CA LYS A 56 12.53 14.47 -9.45
C LYS A 56 11.45 14.03 -10.42
N ILE A 57 11.84 13.43 -11.55
CA ILE A 57 10.89 13.01 -12.58
C ILE A 57 10.59 11.50 -12.59
N ILE A 58 11.29 10.70 -11.79
CA ILE A 58 11.11 9.24 -11.74
C ILE A 58 9.62 8.86 -11.60
N MET A 59 8.96 9.34 -10.58
CA MET A 59 7.56 9.01 -10.34
C MET A 59 6.63 9.60 -11.41
N LYS A 60 6.93 10.78 -11.93
CA LYS A 60 6.18 11.39 -13.04
C LYS A 60 6.25 10.52 -14.29
N THR A 61 7.45 10.02 -14.62
CA THR A 61 7.68 9.12 -15.78
C THR A 61 6.93 7.79 -15.64
N LEU A 62 6.96 7.17 -14.45
CA LEU A 62 6.17 5.96 -14.20
C LEU A 62 4.66 6.20 -14.35
N ARG A 63 4.16 7.30 -13.79
CA ARG A 63 2.73 7.69 -13.87
C ARG A 63 2.27 7.97 -15.30
N ALA A 64 3.16 8.41 -16.19
CA ALA A 64 2.85 8.58 -17.60
C ALA A 64 2.71 7.24 -18.36
N LYS A 65 3.29 6.15 -17.84
CA LYS A 65 3.26 4.82 -18.46
C LYS A 65 2.08 3.94 -18.01
N LEU A 66 1.43 4.29 -16.89
CA LEU A 66 0.33 3.50 -16.30
C LEU A 66 -0.81 4.42 -15.84
N PRO A 67 -2.07 4.03 -16.05
CA PRO A 67 -3.19 4.70 -15.42
C PRO A 67 -3.03 4.71 -13.90
N VAL A 68 -3.26 5.86 -13.28
CA VAL A 68 -3.11 6.04 -11.83
C VAL A 68 -4.48 5.95 -11.16
N GLU A 69 -4.54 5.20 -10.06
CA GLU A 69 -5.65 5.17 -9.11
C GLU A 69 -5.15 5.69 -7.77
N LYS A 70 -5.75 6.79 -7.29
CA LYS A 70 -5.46 7.33 -5.97
C LYS A 70 -6.32 6.61 -4.95
N ALA A 71 -5.76 6.33 -3.77
CA ALA A 71 -6.45 5.69 -2.66
C ALA A 71 -6.05 6.35 -1.35
N GLY A 72 -6.97 6.34 -0.38
CA GLY A 72 -6.74 6.71 1.01
C GLY A 72 -6.90 5.50 1.91
N GLY A 73 -6.15 5.41 3.01
CA GLY A 73 -6.28 4.34 3.98
C GLY A 73 -5.79 4.74 5.38
N GLY A 74 -6.17 3.95 6.37
CA GLY A 74 -5.92 4.21 7.79
C GLY A 74 -5.08 3.15 8.48
N LEU A 75 -4.10 3.60 9.26
CA LEU A 75 -3.52 2.87 10.37
C LEU A 75 -4.26 3.34 11.62
N VAL A 76 -5.26 2.58 12.06
CA VAL A 76 -6.24 3.02 13.05
C VAL A 76 -5.95 2.39 14.40
N TYR A 77 -5.86 3.23 15.44
CA TYR A 77 -5.71 2.81 16.83
C TYR A 77 -7.00 3.03 17.62
N ASN A 78 -7.39 2.05 18.44
CA ASN A 78 -8.44 2.22 19.44
C ASN A 78 -7.90 2.89 20.71
N LYS A 79 -8.76 3.04 21.75
CA LYS A 79 -8.38 3.62 23.04
C LYS A 79 -7.35 2.80 23.82
N ASP A 80 -7.27 1.50 23.55
CA ASP A 80 -6.37 0.56 24.23
C ASP A 80 -5.01 0.43 23.50
N GLY A 81 -4.88 1.11 22.34
CA GLY A 81 -3.69 1.09 21.49
C GLY A 81 -3.62 -0.10 20.53
N ASP A 82 -4.70 -0.89 20.42
CA ASP A 82 -4.77 -1.95 19.43
C ASP A 82 -4.99 -1.38 18.03
N VAL A 83 -4.48 -2.07 17.03
CA VAL A 83 -4.52 -1.68 15.62
C VAL A 83 -5.59 -2.43 14.85
N LEU A 84 -6.36 -1.71 14.03
CA LEU A 84 -7.39 -2.28 13.19
C LEU A 84 -6.79 -2.94 11.95
N PHE A 85 -7.04 -4.23 11.78
CA PHE A 85 -6.68 -4.98 10.59
C PHE A 85 -7.91 -5.57 9.92
N ILE A 86 -7.83 -5.73 8.61
CA ILE A 86 -8.79 -6.50 7.80
C ILE A 86 -8.12 -7.76 7.25
N PHE A 87 -8.86 -8.84 7.12
CA PHE A 87 -8.41 -10.06 6.46
C PHE A 87 -9.20 -10.27 5.18
N ARG A 88 -8.52 -10.26 4.03
CA ARG A 88 -9.12 -10.46 2.72
C ARG A 88 -8.18 -11.16 1.75
N ASN A 89 -8.73 -11.97 0.85
CA ASN A 89 -7.95 -12.74 -0.11
C ASN A 89 -6.82 -13.57 0.54
N GLY A 90 -7.08 -14.12 1.74
CA GLY A 90 -6.13 -14.93 2.48
C GLY A 90 -4.97 -14.19 3.12
N LYS A 91 -5.01 -12.84 3.20
CA LYS A 91 -3.93 -12.00 3.77
C LYS A 91 -4.48 -10.92 4.68
N TRP A 92 -3.65 -10.53 5.64
CA TRP A 92 -3.88 -9.35 6.46
C TRP A 92 -3.53 -8.07 5.71
N ASP A 93 -4.37 -7.07 5.84
CA ASP A 93 -4.25 -5.76 5.19
C ASP A 93 -4.76 -4.67 6.15
N LEU A 94 -4.57 -3.41 5.77
CA LEU A 94 -5.19 -2.27 6.43
C LEU A 94 -6.34 -1.72 5.56
N PRO A 95 -7.39 -1.15 6.16
CA PRO A 95 -8.54 -0.63 5.42
C PRO A 95 -8.13 0.56 4.53
N LYS A 96 -8.57 0.53 3.27
CA LYS A 96 -8.24 1.53 2.24
C LYS A 96 -9.03 1.33 0.96
N GLY A 97 -9.35 2.39 0.30
CA GLY A 97 -9.96 2.29 -1.02
C GLY A 97 -9.81 3.50 -1.91
N GLY A 98 -10.56 3.50 -2.97
CA GLY A 98 -10.38 4.44 -4.08
C GLY A 98 -10.94 5.83 -3.81
N MET A 99 -10.19 6.86 -4.18
CA MET A 99 -10.61 8.26 -4.08
C MET A 99 -11.71 8.55 -5.12
N GLU A 100 -12.83 9.10 -4.68
CA GLU A 100 -13.89 9.60 -5.53
C GLU A 100 -13.55 10.99 -6.12
N LYS A 101 -14.32 11.42 -7.14
CA LYS A 101 -13.99 12.63 -7.91
C LYS A 101 -14.05 13.93 -7.10
N THR A 102 -14.93 13.97 -6.11
CA THR A 102 -15.22 15.18 -5.31
C THR A 102 -14.53 15.20 -3.96
N GLU A 103 -13.83 14.11 -3.60
CA GLU A 103 -13.19 13.96 -2.30
C GLU A 103 -11.78 14.55 -2.26
N ILE A 104 -11.36 14.98 -1.09
CA ILE A 104 -9.95 15.09 -0.73
C ILE A 104 -9.47 13.75 -0.15
N ILE A 105 -8.16 13.53 -0.13
CA ILE A 105 -7.61 12.22 0.21
C ILE A 105 -7.82 11.83 1.68
N GLU A 106 -7.94 12.82 2.56
CA GLU A 106 -8.25 12.66 3.99
C GLU A 106 -9.68 12.14 4.18
N GLU A 107 -10.65 12.71 3.47
CA GLU A 107 -12.05 12.26 3.48
C GLU A 107 -12.17 10.85 2.91
N THR A 108 -11.49 10.55 1.79
CA THR A 108 -11.41 9.20 1.24
C THR A 108 -10.92 8.20 2.29
N ALA A 109 -9.84 8.52 3.01
CA ALA A 109 -9.26 7.61 3.97
C ALA A 109 -10.22 7.30 5.14
N ILE A 110 -10.94 8.31 5.64
CA ILE A 110 -11.94 8.13 6.70
C ILE A 110 -13.10 7.28 6.17
N ARG A 111 -13.72 7.67 5.05
CA ARG A 111 -14.84 6.95 4.45
C ARG A 111 -14.52 5.48 4.20
N GLU A 112 -13.38 5.19 3.60
CA GLU A 112 -13.00 3.81 3.28
C GLU A 112 -12.76 2.96 4.53
N VAL A 113 -12.19 3.53 5.61
CA VAL A 113 -12.09 2.83 6.89
C VAL A 113 -13.47 2.55 7.45
N GLU A 114 -14.38 3.53 7.45
CA GLU A 114 -15.76 3.36 7.96
C GLU A 114 -16.55 2.32 7.14
N GLU A 115 -16.46 2.36 5.81
CA GLU A 115 -17.14 1.44 4.90
C GLU A 115 -16.60 0.00 5.03
N GLU A 116 -15.28 -0.17 4.98
CA GLU A 116 -14.65 -1.50 5.03
C GLU A 116 -14.73 -2.18 6.41
N THR A 117 -14.93 -1.42 7.50
CA THR A 117 -14.81 -1.97 8.88
C THR A 117 -15.97 -1.68 9.81
N GLY A 118 -16.85 -0.75 9.46
CA GLY A 118 -17.91 -0.27 10.35
C GLY A 118 -17.43 0.57 11.55
N VAL A 119 -16.12 0.83 11.65
CA VAL A 119 -15.52 1.63 12.72
C VAL A 119 -15.69 3.11 12.41
N THR A 120 -16.31 3.86 13.32
CA THR A 120 -16.65 5.29 13.15
C THR A 120 -15.94 6.18 14.17
N GLY A 121 -16.13 7.51 14.05
CA GLY A 121 -15.55 8.49 14.98
C GLY A 121 -14.03 8.61 14.82
N LEU A 122 -13.53 8.43 13.60
CA LEU A 122 -12.13 8.48 13.25
C LEU A 122 -11.59 9.92 13.24
N VAL A 123 -10.44 10.12 13.87
CA VAL A 123 -9.70 11.37 13.87
C VAL A 123 -8.31 11.11 13.30
N ILE A 124 -7.97 11.77 12.20
CA ILE A 124 -6.62 11.73 11.63
C ILE A 124 -5.67 12.47 12.58
N THR A 125 -4.61 11.81 13.01
CA THR A 125 -3.55 12.37 13.88
C THR A 125 -2.29 12.70 13.11
N GLU A 126 -1.95 11.87 12.09
CA GLU A 126 -0.73 12.05 11.31
C GLU A 126 -0.91 11.58 9.87
N LYS A 127 -0.18 12.22 8.95
CA LYS A 127 -0.05 11.80 7.57
C LYS A 127 1.19 10.93 7.41
N LEU A 128 0.96 9.66 7.09
CA LEU A 128 2.03 8.68 6.92
C LEU A 128 2.56 8.63 5.49
N GLN A 129 3.54 7.77 5.27
CA GLN A 129 4.12 7.55 3.94
C GLN A 129 3.11 7.01 2.93
N ARG A 130 3.44 7.17 1.65
CA ARG A 130 2.69 6.55 0.56
C ARG A 130 3.23 5.18 0.23
N THR A 131 2.31 4.28 -0.14
CA THR A 131 2.68 3.01 -0.77
C THR A 131 2.23 2.96 -2.22
N TYR A 132 2.93 2.15 -3.02
CA TYR A 132 2.75 2.05 -4.46
C TYR A 132 2.58 0.59 -4.84
N HIS A 133 1.48 0.28 -5.55
CA HIS A 133 1.17 -1.07 -5.96
C HIS A 133 0.66 -1.09 -7.41
N ILE A 134 1.20 -2.01 -8.21
CA ILE A 134 0.69 -2.26 -9.57
C ILE A 134 -0.18 -3.51 -9.53
N PHE A 135 -1.43 -3.35 -9.90
CA PHE A 135 -2.45 -4.39 -9.94
C PHE A 135 -3.15 -4.46 -11.30
N LYS A 136 -3.87 -5.54 -11.54
CA LYS A 136 -4.64 -5.73 -12.76
C LYS A 136 -6.12 -5.59 -12.47
N ARG A 137 -6.81 -4.69 -13.19
CA ARG A 137 -8.28 -4.51 -13.10
C ARG A 137 -8.85 -4.35 -14.51
N ASN A 138 -9.89 -5.12 -14.83
CA ASN A 138 -10.53 -5.11 -16.16
C ASN A 138 -9.52 -5.27 -17.32
N GLY A 139 -8.59 -6.23 -17.18
CA GLY A 139 -7.58 -6.52 -18.19
C GLY A 139 -6.41 -5.52 -18.29
N ARG A 140 -6.45 -4.41 -17.54
CA ARG A 140 -5.43 -3.34 -17.58
C ARG A 140 -4.62 -3.28 -16.30
N TYR A 141 -3.32 -3.04 -16.43
CA TYR A 141 -2.46 -2.72 -15.29
C TYR A 141 -2.63 -1.27 -14.89
N LYS A 142 -2.76 -1.01 -13.61
CA LYS A 142 -2.88 0.32 -12.99
C LYS A 142 -1.87 0.47 -11.87
N LEU A 143 -1.42 1.69 -11.64
CA LEU A 143 -0.62 2.08 -10.48
C LEU A 143 -1.57 2.64 -9.41
N LYS A 144 -1.78 1.89 -8.31
CA LYS A 144 -2.45 2.40 -7.11
C LYS A 144 -1.42 3.15 -6.26
N ILE A 145 -1.76 4.37 -5.89
CA ILE A 145 -0.98 5.22 -4.97
C ILE A 145 -1.85 5.41 -3.74
N THR A 146 -1.52 4.75 -2.64
CA THR A 146 -2.26 4.86 -1.38
C THR A 146 -1.56 5.85 -0.46
N GLN A 147 -2.26 6.90 -0.07
CA GLN A 147 -1.87 7.78 1.03
C GLN A 147 -2.39 7.17 2.32
N TRP A 148 -1.49 6.94 3.26
CA TRP A 148 -1.84 6.43 4.58
C TRP A 148 -1.93 7.55 5.60
N PHE A 149 -2.79 7.34 6.61
CA PHE A 149 -2.94 8.23 7.74
C PHE A 149 -2.98 7.42 9.02
N GLU A 150 -2.29 7.88 10.07
CA GLU A 150 -2.57 7.44 11.42
C GLU A 150 -3.92 8.03 11.84
N MET A 151 -4.75 7.20 12.44
CA MET A 151 -6.06 7.59 12.93
C MET A 151 -6.29 7.04 14.33
N ARG A 152 -7.11 7.73 15.11
CA ARG A 152 -7.55 7.28 16.44
C ARG A 152 -9.06 7.31 16.52
N THR A 153 -9.62 6.37 17.29
CA THR A 153 -11.05 6.32 17.54
C THR A 153 -11.35 5.89 18.98
N LYS A 154 -12.52 6.28 19.47
CA LYS A 154 -13.12 5.80 20.72
C LYS A 154 -14.26 4.79 20.46
N TYR A 155 -14.31 4.22 19.28
CA TYR A 155 -15.31 3.22 18.90
C TYR A 155 -15.24 1.99 19.83
N GLU A 156 -16.38 1.63 20.42
CA GLU A 156 -16.51 0.51 21.36
C GLU A 156 -17.35 -0.66 20.79
N GLY A 157 -17.84 -0.51 19.55
CA GLY A 157 -18.58 -1.56 18.87
C GLY A 157 -17.69 -2.70 18.38
N THR A 158 -18.32 -3.73 17.85
CA THR A 158 -17.63 -4.84 17.18
C THR A 158 -17.41 -4.44 15.71
N PRO A 159 -16.17 -4.36 15.22
CA PRO A 159 -15.92 -4.10 13.80
C PRO A 159 -16.54 -5.17 12.91
N GLN A 160 -17.05 -4.77 11.75
CA GLN A 160 -17.70 -5.68 10.81
C GLN A 160 -17.19 -5.42 9.40
N GLY A 161 -16.67 -6.46 8.75
CA GLY A 161 -16.17 -6.37 7.38
C GLY A 161 -17.29 -6.17 6.36
N GLN A 162 -17.04 -5.35 5.36
CA GLN A 162 -17.91 -5.20 4.20
C GLN A 162 -17.78 -6.43 3.28
N ALA A 163 -18.81 -7.25 3.22
CA ALA A 163 -18.79 -8.51 2.47
C ALA A 163 -18.54 -8.33 0.96
N ASP A 164 -19.04 -7.24 0.39
CA ASP A 164 -18.91 -6.93 -1.04
C ASP A 164 -17.46 -6.63 -1.46
N GLU A 165 -16.61 -6.20 -0.52
CA GLU A 165 -15.18 -5.99 -0.71
C GLU A 165 -14.33 -7.24 -0.47
N GLY A 166 -14.98 -8.38 -0.19
CA GLY A 166 -14.31 -9.66 0.10
C GLY A 166 -13.57 -9.66 1.44
N ILE A 167 -13.98 -8.81 2.38
CA ILE A 167 -13.41 -8.74 3.72
C ILE A 167 -14.07 -9.84 4.57
N GLU A 168 -13.26 -10.81 4.97
CA GLU A 168 -13.70 -11.99 5.71
C GLU A 168 -13.71 -11.74 7.22
N ARG A 169 -12.75 -10.91 7.70
CA ARG A 169 -12.61 -10.60 9.13
C ARG A 169 -12.09 -9.17 9.31
N VAL A 170 -12.51 -8.53 10.40
CA VAL A 170 -11.95 -7.26 10.90
C VAL A 170 -11.63 -7.45 12.37
N GLU A 171 -10.41 -7.15 12.77
CA GLU A 171 -9.93 -7.41 14.12
C GLU A 171 -9.12 -6.24 14.67
N TRP A 172 -9.30 -5.95 15.96
CA TRP A 172 -8.38 -5.15 16.75
C TRP A 172 -7.23 -6.04 17.20
N VAL A 173 -6.01 -5.68 16.83
CA VAL A 173 -4.81 -6.49 17.04
C VAL A 173 -3.89 -5.79 18.01
N ASN A 174 -3.52 -6.49 19.08
CA ASN A 174 -2.56 -5.97 20.04
C ASN A 174 -1.19 -5.72 19.36
N PRO A 175 -0.51 -4.59 19.64
CA PRO A 175 0.79 -4.29 19.05
C PRO A 175 1.84 -5.41 19.14
N LYS A 176 1.79 -6.22 20.20
CA LYS A 176 2.70 -7.36 20.39
C LYS A 176 2.51 -8.48 19.35
N ASP A 177 1.30 -8.60 18.81
CA ASP A 177 0.93 -9.65 17.85
C ASP A 177 1.06 -9.20 16.39
N ILE A 178 1.25 -7.90 16.13
CA ILE A 178 1.36 -7.33 14.78
C ILE A 178 2.46 -8.03 13.97
N LYS A 179 3.61 -8.27 14.58
CA LYS A 179 4.73 -8.94 13.89
C LYS A 179 4.34 -10.29 13.31
N PHE A 180 3.52 -11.06 14.03
CA PHE A 180 3.02 -12.35 13.56
C PHE A 180 2.03 -12.17 12.39
N LEU A 181 1.13 -11.18 12.47
CA LEU A 181 0.19 -10.90 11.38
C LEU A 181 0.91 -10.46 10.10
N LEU A 182 1.97 -9.67 10.25
CA LEU A 182 2.77 -9.18 9.13
C LEU A 182 3.44 -10.31 8.34
N GLU A 183 3.68 -11.49 8.92
CA GLU A 183 4.20 -12.65 8.16
C GLU A 183 3.26 -13.05 7.02
N ASN A 184 1.94 -12.91 7.22
CA ASN A 184 0.92 -13.16 6.20
C ASN A 184 0.24 -11.86 5.72
N SER A 185 0.97 -10.77 5.59
CA SER A 185 0.48 -9.50 5.06
C SER A 185 1.07 -9.19 3.70
N TYR A 186 0.46 -8.23 3.01
CA TYR A 186 1.03 -7.69 1.77
C TYR A 186 2.32 -6.93 2.03
N GLU A 187 3.27 -7.00 1.12
CA GLU A 187 4.59 -6.36 1.26
C GLU A 187 4.53 -4.83 1.40
N ASN A 188 3.53 -4.17 0.81
CA ASN A 188 3.32 -2.74 1.00
C ASN A 188 2.83 -2.38 2.41
N ILE A 189 2.15 -3.28 3.11
CA ILE A 189 1.75 -3.12 4.51
C ILE A 189 2.96 -3.33 5.42
N LYS A 190 3.76 -4.37 5.20
CA LYS A 190 5.02 -4.57 5.92
C LYS A 190 5.91 -3.33 5.85
N LEU A 191 6.05 -2.73 4.66
CA LEU A 191 6.83 -1.51 4.46
C LEU A 191 6.32 -0.34 5.29
N LEU A 192 5.01 -0.20 5.47
CA LEU A 192 4.42 0.85 6.32
C LEU A 192 4.87 0.68 7.77
N PHE A 193 4.77 -0.54 8.31
CA PHE A 193 5.18 -0.84 9.67
C PHE A 193 6.70 -0.78 9.88
N GLU A 194 7.53 -1.15 8.89
CA GLU A 194 8.99 -0.99 8.96
C GLU A 194 9.38 0.46 9.24
N THR A 195 8.69 1.41 8.64
CA THR A 195 8.98 2.84 8.81
C THR A 195 8.48 3.35 10.17
N GLU A 196 7.29 2.92 10.60
CA GLU A 196 6.71 3.33 11.88
C GLU A 196 7.49 2.75 13.09
N LEU A 197 7.95 1.50 13.00
CA LEU A 197 8.75 0.89 14.06
C LEU A 197 10.11 1.57 14.23
N VAL A 198 10.69 2.10 13.16
CA VAL A 198 11.95 2.87 13.24
C VAL A 198 11.71 4.23 13.89
N ASN A 199 10.58 4.90 13.57
CA ASN A 199 10.25 6.22 14.11
C ASN A 199 9.87 6.18 15.60
N ASN A 200 9.29 5.06 16.07
CA ASN A 200 8.86 4.90 17.48
C ASN A 200 9.92 4.27 18.38
N SER A 201 11.14 4.02 17.87
CA SER A 201 12.27 3.41 18.62
C SER A 201 13.32 4.44 19.07
N ILE A 202 12.96 5.75 19.07
CA ILE A 202 13.82 6.84 19.56
C ILE A 202 13.25 7.44 20.83
#